data_771b43198e87a07926e2aa3c8ef2b21d
#
_entry.id   771b43198e87a07926e2aa3c8ef2b21d
#
_cell.length_a   1.000
_cell.length_b   1.000
_cell.length_c   1.000
_cell.angle_alpha   90.00
_cell.angle_beta   90.00
_cell.angle_gamma   90.00
#
_symmetry.space_group_name_H-M   'P 1'
#
loop_
_entity.id
_entity.type
_entity.pdbx_description
1 polymer ?
#
loop_
_entity_poly.entity_id
_entity_poly.type
_entity_poly.pdbx_seq_one_letter_code
_entity_poly.pdbx_strand_id
1 'polypeptide(L)'
;MILSSHQPYFCPYPGYFAKIMDSDVFVILDSVQFPRGGTWITRNRFKNDQGVFWVGMPVWRKGRGLQRINEVRICHEAGSDRKRIESIKSAYAHAPYLEEHLPLFERLFSH
;
A
#
# COMPACT_ATOMS: atom_id res chain seq x y z
N MET A 1 -26.91 7.57 9.73
CA MET A 1 -25.62 7.79 9.05
C MET A 1 -24.56 6.93 9.74
N ILE A 2 -23.77 6.22 8.94
CA ILE A 2 -22.67 5.39 9.42
C ILE A 2 -21.35 6.09 9.13
N LEU A 3 -20.62 6.40 10.19
CA LEU A 3 -19.29 6.99 10.13
C LEU A 3 -18.27 5.92 10.54
N SER A 4 -17.23 5.72 9.75
CA SER A 4 -16.10 4.89 10.16
C SER A 4 -14.77 5.56 9.83
N SER A 5 -13.71 5.05 10.43
CA SER A 5 -12.38 5.60 10.24
C SER A 5 -11.32 4.51 10.30
N HIS A 6 -10.20 4.75 9.64
CA HIS A 6 -9.03 3.89 9.67
C HIS A 6 -7.80 4.63 9.19
N GLN A 7 -6.63 4.19 9.64
CA GLN A 7 -5.36 4.64 9.06
C GLN A 7 -5.25 4.16 7.61
N PRO A 8 -4.52 4.89 6.73
CA PRO A 8 -4.29 4.42 5.37
C PRO A 8 -3.41 3.16 5.37
N TYR A 9 -3.82 2.13 4.64
CA TYR A 9 -3.03 0.91 4.46
C TYR A 9 -2.57 0.78 3.00
N PHE A 10 -1.40 0.23 2.84
CA PHE A 10 -0.86 -0.12 1.53
C PHE A 10 -1.52 -1.40 1.00
N CYS A 11 -2.15 -1.33 -0.17
CA CYS A 11 -2.88 -2.45 -0.76
C CYS A 11 -3.75 -3.18 0.25
N PRO A 12 -4.77 -2.51 0.83
CA PRO A 12 -5.51 -3.04 1.96
C PRO A 12 -6.24 -4.36 1.65
N TYR A 13 -6.43 -5.18 2.69
CA TYR A 13 -7.21 -6.40 2.62
C TYR A 13 -8.70 -6.11 2.31
N PRO A 14 -9.47 -7.12 1.81
CA PRO A 14 -10.86 -6.90 1.41
C PRO A 14 -11.77 -6.32 2.49
N GLY A 15 -11.57 -6.67 3.76
CA GLY A 15 -12.36 -6.14 4.88
C GLY A 15 -12.22 -4.63 5.07
N TYR A 16 -11.09 -4.04 4.69
CA TYR A 16 -10.90 -2.60 4.69
C TYR A 16 -11.85 -1.92 3.71
N PHE A 17 -11.98 -2.46 2.51
CA PHE A 17 -12.89 -1.95 1.49
C PHE A 17 -14.36 -2.20 1.83
N ALA A 18 -14.67 -3.36 2.44
CA ALA A 18 -16.02 -3.65 2.93
C ALA A 18 -16.45 -2.59 3.96
N LYS A 19 -15.56 -2.22 4.89
CA LYS A 19 -15.82 -1.14 5.86
C LYS A 19 -16.09 0.22 5.18
N ILE A 20 -15.37 0.54 4.11
CA ILE A 20 -15.61 1.75 3.31
C ILE A 20 -17.00 1.68 2.68
N MET A 21 -17.35 0.56 2.06
CA MET A 21 -18.61 0.37 1.36
C MET A 21 -19.83 0.43 2.30
N ASP A 22 -19.67 -0.03 3.52
CA ASP A 22 -20.72 -0.01 4.54
C ASP A 22 -20.87 1.35 5.24
N SER A 23 -20.00 2.29 4.93
CA SER A 23 -19.99 3.63 5.56
C SER A 23 -20.59 4.69 4.64
N ASP A 24 -21.35 5.62 5.23
CA ASP A 24 -21.75 6.85 4.52
C ASP A 24 -20.58 7.84 4.43
N VAL A 25 -19.76 7.88 5.49
CA VAL A 25 -18.53 8.68 5.55
C VAL A 25 -17.41 7.82 6.08
N PHE A 26 -16.29 7.78 5.36
CA PHE A 26 -15.07 7.11 5.78
C PHE A 26 -13.94 8.12 5.94
N VAL A 27 -13.38 8.19 7.15
CA VAL A 27 -12.29 9.13 7.50
C VAL A 27 -10.95 8.40 7.47
N ILE A 28 -10.04 8.88 6.65
CA ILE A 28 -8.65 8.40 6.65
C ILE A 28 -7.87 9.14 7.73
N LEU A 29 -7.39 8.39 8.72
CA LEU A 29 -6.64 8.92 9.86
C LEU A 29 -5.15 9.01 9.50
N ASP A 30 -4.76 10.09 8.85
CA ASP A 30 -3.38 10.32 8.43
C ASP A 30 -2.63 11.38 9.26
N SER A 31 -3.31 12.03 10.20
CA SER A 31 -2.73 13.04 11.09
C SER A 31 -2.11 12.46 12.36
N VAL A 32 -2.15 11.14 12.54
CA VAL A 32 -1.56 10.43 13.67
C VAL A 32 -0.10 10.09 13.39
N GLN A 33 0.65 9.74 14.44
CA GLN A 33 2.05 9.41 14.31
C GLN A 33 2.27 8.18 13.42
N PHE A 34 3.23 8.29 12.52
CA PHE A 34 3.70 7.16 11.71
C PHE A 34 4.48 6.17 12.59
N PRO A 35 4.15 4.87 12.55
CA PRO A 35 4.84 3.86 13.36
C PRO A 35 6.33 3.75 13.07
N ARG A 36 7.14 3.46 14.08
CA ARG A 36 8.59 3.28 13.93
C ARG A 36 8.97 1.95 13.31
N GLY A 37 8.19 0.91 13.53
CA GLY A 37 8.45 -0.44 13.03
C GLY A 37 7.80 -0.72 11.68
N GLY A 38 7.80 -2.00 11.32
CA GLY A 38 7.05 -2.47 10.15
C GLY A 38 5.57 -2.21 10.31
N THR A 39 4.93 -1.77 9.24
CA THR A 39 3.54 -1.34 9.27
C THR A 39 2.81 -1.66 7.98
N TRP A 40 1.52 -1.96 8.10
CA TRP A 40 0.60 -2.12 6.95
C TRP A 40 0.40 -0.83 6.14
N ILE A 41 0.82 0.30 6.66
CA ILE A 41 0.75 1.59 5.95
C ILE A 41 1.71 1.61 4.76
N THR A 42 2.87 0.97 4.89
CA THR A 42 3.92 1.00 3.86
C THR A 42 4.17 -0.33 3.17
N ARG A 43 3.59 -1.44 3.65
CA ARG A 43 3.84 -2.77 3.09
C ARG A 43 2.65 -3.70 3.28
N ASN A 44 2.59 -4.71 2.43
CA ASN A 44 1.63 -5.79 2.58
C ASN A 44 2.20 -7.09 1.99
N ARG A 45 1.51 -8.18 2.28
CA ARG A 45 1.85 -9.51 1.79
C ARG A 45 1.14 -9.77 0.48
N PHE A 46 1.88 -10.33 -0.46
CA PHE A 46 1.39 -10.81 -1.74
C PHE A 46 1.68 -12.30 -1.86
N LYS A 47 1.03 -12.98 -2.77
CA LYS A 47 1.16 -14.42 -2.94
C LYS A 47 1.73 -14.74 -4.32
N ASN A 48 2.63 -15.73 -4.37
CA ASN A 48 3.07 -16.39 -5.58
C ASN A 48 2.95 -17.92 -5.42
N ASP A 49 3.43 -18.67 -6.39
CA ASP A 49 3.37 -20.14 -6.37
C ASP A 49 4.19 -20.79 -5.23
N GLN A 50 5.14 -20.04 -4.68
CA GLN A 50 6.01 -20.53 -3.59
C GLN A 50 5.56 -20.10 -2.20
N GLY A 51 4.50 -19.28 -2.12
CA GLY A 51 3.96 -18.81 -0.85
C GLY A 51 3.74 -17.31 -0.81
N VAL A 52 4.03 -16.71 0.33
CA VAL A 52 3.80 -15.29 0.62
C VAL A 52 5.11 -14.51 0.56
N PHE A 53 5.07 -13.33 -0.05
CA PHE A 53 6.20 -12.39 -0.06
C PHE A 53 5.72 -10.98 0.25
N TRP A 54 6.64 -10.13 0.71
CA TRP A 54 6.34 -8.76 1.07
C TRP A 54 6.62 -7.82 -0.10
N VAL A 55 5.70 -6.89 -0.32
CA VAL A 55 5.89 -5.73 -1.19
C VAL A 55 5.66 -4.48 -0.36
N GLY A 56 6.56 -3.51 -0.45
CA GLY A 56 6.45 -2.28 0.30
C GLY A 56 6.88 -1.06 -0.49
N MET A 57 6.42 0.09 0.00
CA MET A 57 6.86 1.40 -0.46
C MET A 57 7.92 1.92 0.50
N PRO A 58 9.17 2.11 0.07
CA PRO A 58 10.18 2.73 0.93
C PRO A 58 9.84 4.18 1.21
N VAL A 59 10.07 4.59 2.42
CA VAL A 59 9.80 5.96 2.86
C VAL A 59 11.02 6.57 3.54
N TRP A 60 11.13 7.87 3.49
CA TRP A 60 12.20 8.60 4.15
C TRP A 60 11.95 8.63 5.67
N ARG A 61 12.83 7.99 6.45
CA ARG A 61 12.78 7.94 7.91
C ARG A 61 14.00 8.58 8.57
N LYS A 62 15.19 8.33 8.02
CA LYS A 62 16.44 8.74 8.61
C LYS A 62 16.53 10.27 8.73
N GLY A 63 16.85 10.74 9.94
CA GLY A 63 17.03 12.16 10.21
C GLY A 63 15.75 12.97 10.30
N ARG A 64 14.57 12.33 10.26
CA ARG A 64 13.27 13.02 10.25
C ARG A 64 12.52 12.95 11.58
N GLY A 65 13.04 12.20 12.56
CA GLY A 65 12.42 12.06 13.87
C GLY A 65 11.03 11.44 13.81
N LEU A 66 10.14 11.89 14.69
CA LEU A 66 8.75 11.50 14.69
C LEU A 66 7.99 12.28 13.62
N GLN A 67 7.29 11.54 12.76
CA GLN A 67 6.48 12.10 11.68
C GLN A 67 5.03 11.70 11.84
N ARG A 68 4.12 12.54 11.39
CA ARG A 68 2.73 12.13 11.12
C ARG A 68 2.67 11.38 9.81
N ILE A 69 1.67 10.53 9.62
CA ILE A 69 1.52 9.75 8.38
C ILE A 69 1.51 10.66 7.14
N ASN A 70 0.79 11.79 7.21
CA ASN A 70 0.69 12.75 6.11
C ASN A 70 1.95 13.58 5.84
N GLU A 71 2.96 13.47 6.69
CA GLU A 71 4.27 14.13 6.53
C GLU A 71 5.30 13.18 5.89
N VAL A 72 5.04 11.88 5.92
CA VAL A 72 5.96 10.87 5.40
C VAL A 72 6.03 10.96 3.88
N ARG A 73 7.24 10.93 3.34
CA ARG A 73 7.49 10.98 1.90
C ARG A 73 7.99 9.64 1.38
N ILE A 74 7.45 9.23 0.23
CA ILE A 74 7.91 8.04 -0.47
C ILE A 74 9.31 8.29 -1.02
N CYS A 75 10.17 7.29 -0.88
CA CYS A 75 11.52 7.30 -1.45
C CYS A 75 11.47 6.64 -2.84
N HIS A 76 11.53 7.44 -3.88
CA HIS A 76 11.59 6.96 -5.26
C HIS A 76 13.06 6.80 -5.69
N GLU A 77 13.68 5.70 -5.31
CA GLU A 77 15.00 5.35 -5.84
C GLU A 77 14.90 4.80 -7.26
N ALA A 78 15.89 5.11 -8.09
CA ALA A 78 15.93 4.69 -9.47
C ALA A 78 15.71 3.17 -9.65
N GLY A 79 14.70 2.78 -10.40
CA GLY A 79 14.38 1.39 -10.73
C GLY A 79 13.63 0.62 -9.65
N SER A 80 13.42 1.18 -8.45
CA SER A 80 12.74 0.46 -7.36
C SER A 80 11.25 0.23 -7.64
N ASP A 81 10.58 1.20 -8.24
CA ASP A 81 9.16 1.08 -8.61
C ASP A 81 8.97 0.03 -9.69
N ARG A 82 9.85 0.00 -10.67
CA ARG A 82 9.86 -1.03 -11.72
C ARG A 82 10.01 -2.44 -11.15
N LYS A 83 10.91 -2.63 -10.18
CA LYS A 83 11.11 -3.93 -9.52
C LYS A 83 9.85 -4.42 -8.83
N ARG A 84 9.10 -3.53 -8.18
CA ARG A 84 7.83 -3.89 -7.53
C ARG A 84 6.79 -4.34 -8.55
N ILE A 85 6.64 -3.59 -9.62
CA ILE A 85 5.72 -3.92 -10.71
C ILE A 85 6.08 -5.28 -11.32
N GLU A 86 7.35 -5.53 -11.60
CA GLU A 86 7.81 -6.81 -12.15
C GLU A 86 7.56 -7.97 -11.18
N SER A 87 7.74 -7.76 -9.89
CA SER A 87 7.42 -8.77 -8.86
C SER A 87 5.93 -9.12 -8.86
N ILE A 88 5.07 -8.14 -8.99
CA ILE A 88 3.61 -8.36 -9.07
C ILE A 88 3.23 -9.07 -10.37
N LYS A 89 3.78 -8.65 -11.50
CA LYS A 89 3.57 -9.30 -12.79
C LYS A 89 3.95 -10.80 -12.75
N SER A 90 5.12 -11.07 -12.18
CA SER A 90 5.62 -12.44 -12.05
C SER A 90 4.75 -13.28 -11.13
N ALA A 91 4.37 -12.74 -9.98
CA ALA A 91 3.56 -13.45 -8.99
C ALA A 91 2.16 -13.79 -9.49
N TYR A 92 1.55 -12.90 -10.26
CA TYR A 92 0.17 -13.03 -10.75
C TYR A 92 0.09 -13.28 -12.26
N ALA A 93 1.16 -13.80 -12.87
CA ALA A 93 1.22 -14.02 -14.33
C ALA A 93 0.07 -14.89 -14.88
N HIS A 94 -0.45 -15.81 -14.06
CA HIS A 94 -1.57 -16.69 -14.43
C HIS A 94 -2.91 -16.19 -13.92
N ALA A 95 -2.99 -15.03 -13.28
CA ALA A 95 -4.24 -14.46 -12.82
C ALA A 95 -5.05 -13.92 -14.01
N PRO A 96 -6.35 -14.30 -14.13
CA PRO A 96 -7.13 -14.00 -15.34
C PRO A 96 -7.34 -12.50 -15.60
N TYR A 97 -7.27 -11.65 -14.59
CA TYR A 97 -7.53 -10.21 -14.70
C TYR A 97 -6.31 -9.33 -14.47
N LEU A 98 -5.12 -9.91 -14.46
CA LEU A 98 -3.88 -9.16 -14.20
C LEU A 98 -3.70 -7.98 -15.17
N GLU A 99 -3.82 -8.25 -16.47
CA GLU A 99 -3.60 -7.23 -17.51
C GLU A 99 -4.59 -6.06 -17.40
N GLU A 100 -5.81 -6.35 -17.01
CA GLU A 100 -6.86 -5.34 -16.81
C GLU A 100 -6.52 -4.38 -15.66
N HIS A 101 -5.94 -4.90 -14.57
CA HIS A 101 -5.66 -4.13 -13.37
C HIS A 101 -4.22 -3.60 -13.28
N LEU A 102 -3.32 -4.11 -14.11
CA LEU A 102 -1.91 -3.72 -14.09
C LEU A 102 -1.67 -2.22 -14.25
N PRO A 103 -2.36 -1.50 -15.15
CA PRO A 103 -2.20 -0.07 -15.28
C PRO A 103 -2.50 0.73 -14.00
N LEU A 104 -3.40 0.24 -13.16
CA LEU A 104 -3.67 0.85 -11.85
C LEU A 104 -2.44 0.74 -10.95
N PHE A 105 -1.83 -0.44 -10.85
CA PHE A 105 -0.61 -0.64 -10.06
C PHE A 105 0.56 0.19 -10.57
N GLU A 106 0.72 0.28 -11.88
CA GLU A 106 1.76 1.11 -12.48
C GLU A 106 1.62 2.58 -12.08
N ARG A 107 0.40 3.11 -12.09
CA ARG A 107 0.14 4.48 -11.62
C ARG A 107 0.36 4.66 -10.13
N LEU A 108 -0.06 3.68 -9.31
CA LEU A 108 0.12 3.75 -7.86
C LEU A 108 1.60 3.75 -7.45
N PHE A 109 2.43 2.99 -8.13
CA PHE A 109 3.86 2.89 -7.79
C PHE A 109 4.71 3.99 -8.41
N SER A 110 4.21 4.73 -9.39
CA SER A 110 4.94 5.80 -10.06
C SER A 110 4.73 7.20 -9.48
N HIS A 111 3.94 7.29 -8.44
CA HIS A 111 3.64 8.59 -7.79
C HIS A 111 4.45 8.85 -6.53
#